data_5b2c7f58c3fe8e4798980d8d01ca10db
#
_entry.id   5b2c7f58c3fe8e4798980d8d01ca10db
#
_cell.length_a   1.000
_cell.length_b   1.000
_cell.length_c   1.000
_cell.angle_alpha   90.00
_cell.angle_beta   90.00
_cell.angle_gamma   90.00
#
_symmetry.space_group_name_H-M   'P 1'
#
loop_
_entity.id
_entity.type
_entity.pdbx_description
1 polymer ?
#
loop_
_entity_poly.entity_id
_entity_poly.type
_entity_poly.pdbx_seq_one_letter_code
_entity_poly.pdbx_strand_id
1 'polypeptide(L)'
;MLERKPIFPNVIELNFQAGHVIGCNVYLVFDGDEWILIDIGYEESVEEIVELVRELDFPLSKCKTLVATHADVDHGQGLALAKQMLKTTLSAHPKAAKLLATGDKLQTFAEIEAQNIHLEMPRVETDILIDEGTVIEVGGLKLEVWSTPGHADSQLAFRMGELLFSGDNIYRDGSVGAIDAHHGSDIPAFIRSLQRIRNSDVKWLLPSHGPIFRKENAMLDRTIERLQGYLHMADFGTCAIDWPLMDQWEEEIAEGKMPS
;
A
#
# COMPACT_ATOMS: atom_id res chain seq x y z
N MET A 1 -26.31 -16.39 7.94
CA MET A 1 -25.78 -15.04 8.21
C MET A 1 -24.48 -15.23 8.97
N LEU A 2 -23.38 -14.73 8.44
CA LEU A 2 -22.08 -14.77 9.16
C LEU A 2 -22.15 -13.79 10.33
N GLU A 3 -21.48 -14.13 11.43
CA GLU A 3 -21.37 -13.24 12.57
C GLU A 3 -20.25 -12.24 12.31
N ARG A 4 -20.51 -10.94 12.49
CA ARG A 4 -19.48 -9.91 12.43
C ARG A 4 -18.48 -10.13 13.57
N LYS A 5 -17.23 -10.45 13.24
CA LYS A 5 -16.13 -10.60 14.21
C LYS A 5 -15.04 -9.57 13.91
N PRO A 6 -15.23 -8.29 14.26
CA PRO A 6 -14.21 -7.28 14.02
C PRO A 6 -12.99 -7.57 14.90
N ILE A 7 -11.80 -7.41 14.31
CA ILE A 7 -10.52 -7.49 15.05
C ILE A 7 -10.41 -6.32 16.02
N PHE A 8 -10.86 -5.15 15.57
CA PHE A 8 -11.05 -3.96 16.38
C PHE A 8 -12.51 -3.49 16.25
N PRO A 9 -13.04 -2.66 17.14
CA PRO A 9 -14.46 -2.31 17.16
C PRO A 9 -15.07 -1.91 15.82
N ASN A 10 -14.27 -1.35 14.91
CA ASN A 10 -14.73 -0.78 13.65
C ASN A 10 -13.96 -1.30 12.42
N VAL A 11 -13.27 -2.43 12.54
CA VAL A 11 -12.42 -2.99 11.46
C VAL A 11 -12.66 -4.48 11.31
N ILE A 12 -12.91 -4.91 10.09
CA ILE A 12 -12.91 -6.32 9.68
C ILE A 12 -11.83 -6.50 8.63
N GLU A 13 -10.94 -7.47 8.83
CA GLU A 13 -9.99 -7.92 7.82
C GLU A 13 -10.67 -8.98 6.94
N LEU A 14 -10.68 -8.72 5.65
CA LEU A 14 -11.11 -9.65 4.63
C LEU A 14 -9.84 -10.18 3.95
N ASN A 15 -9.44 -11.41 4.32
CA ASN A 15 -8.19 -11.99 3.84
C ASN A 15 -8.46 -12.95 2.67
N PHE A 16 -8.14 -12.53 1.46
CA PHE A 16 -8.31 -13.29 0.22
C PHE A 16 -6.98 -13.71 -0.42
N GLN A 17 -5.91 -13.73 0.35
CA GLN A 17 -4.59 -14.17 -0.15
C GLN A 17 -4.51 -15.70 -0.33
N ALA A 18 -5.41 -16.45 0.25
CA ALA A 18 -5.39 -17.91 0.16
C ALA A 18 -5.55 -18.38 -1.30
N GLY A 19 -4.52 -19.01 -1.83
CA GLY A 19 -4.51 -19.52 -3.21
C GLY A 19 -3.89 -18.58 -4.25
N HIS A 20 -3.53 -17.35 -3.89
CA HIS A 20 -2.83 -16.41 -4.77
C HIS A 20 -1.35 -16.35 -4.45
N VAL A 21 -0.50 -16.22 -5.48
CA VAL A 21 0.95 -16.01 -5.32
C VAL A 21 1.20 -14.62 -4.77
N ILE A 22 0.43 -13.63 -5.24
CA ILE A 22 0.43 -12.25 -4.81
C ILE A 22 -1.02 -11.88 -4.49
N GLY A 23 -1.27 -11.39 -3.29
CA GLY A 23 -2.59 -10.94 -2.87
C GLY A 23 -2.47 -10.04 -1.65
N CYS A 24 -3.47 -9.24 -1.38
CA CYS A 24 -3.43 -8.31 -0.27
C CYS A 24 -4.55 -8.54 0.76
N ASN A 25 -4.34 -8.06 1.98
CA ASN A 25 -5.41 -7.93 2.96
C ASN A 25 -6.32 -6.77 2.55
N VAL A 26 -7.60 -7.03 2.53
CA VAL A 26 -8.64 -6.01 2.31
C VAL A 26 -9.24 -5.66 3.66
N TYR A 27 -9.31 -4.37 3.98
CA TYR A 27 -9.87 -3.93 5.25
C TYR A 27 -11.19 -3.21 5.06
N LEU A 28 -12.24 -3.71 5.71
CA LEU A 28 -13.52 -3.03 5.84
C LEU A 28 -13.52 -2.22 7.13
N VAL A 29 -13.61 -0.89 6.98
CA VAL A 29 -13.75 0.05 8.11
C VAL A 29 -15.18 0.56 8.12
N PHE A 30 -15.84 0.55 9.30
CA PHE A 30 -17.26 0.88 9.41
C PHE A 30 -17.61 1.62 10.69
N ASP A 31 -18.67 2.42 10.61
CA ASP A 31 -19.36 2.99 11.77
C ASP A 31 -20.88 3.01 11.49
N GLY A 32 -21.60 2.25 12.30
CA GLY A 32 -23.02 1.95 12.01
C GLY A 32 -23.16 1.23 10.67
N ASP A 33 -23.93 1.81 9.75
CA ASP A 33 -24.17 1.27 8.42
C ASP A 33 -23.21 1.81 7.35
N GLU A 34 -22.48 2.89 7.64
CA GLU A 34 -21.50 3.45 6.70
C GLU A 34 -20.19 2.68 6.75
N TRP A 35 -19.59 2.46 5.60
CA TRP A 35 -18.35 1.71 5.48
C TRP A 35 -17.53 2.09 4.25
N ILE A 36 -16.25 1.74 4.29
CA ILE A 36 -15.30 1.84 3.20
C ILE A 36 -14.51 0.53 3.09
N LEU A 37 -13.92 0.28 1.92
CA LEU A 37 -12.85 -0.73 1.77
C LEU A 37 -11.52 -0.03 1.52
N ILE A 38 -10.48 -0.51 2.17
CA ILE A 38 -9.09 -0.16 1.90
C ILE A 38 -8.50 -1.32 1.11
N ASP A 39 -8.08 -1.02 -0.13
CA ASP A 39 -7.70 -1.96 -1.18
C ASP A 39 -8.82 -2.93 -1.55
N ILE A 40 -8.61 -3.74 -2.59
CA ILE A 40 -9.61 -4.71 -3.07
C ILE A 40 -8.97 -6.02 -3.57
N GLY A 41 -7.67 -6.02 -3.85
CA GLY A 41 -7.01 -7.18 -4.40
C GLY A 41 -7.29 -7.41 -5.89
N TYR A 42 -7.21 -8.68 -6.28
CA TYR A 42 -7.45 -9.10 -7.65
C TYR A 42 -8.92 -9.05 -8.07
N GLU A 43 -9.15 -8.83 -9.37
CA GLU A 43 -10.51 -8.75 -9.94
C GLU A 43 -11.33 -10.02 -9.70
N GLU A 44 -10.69 -11.20 -9.78
CA GLU A 44 -11.36 -12.47 -9.56
C GLU A 44 -11.94 -12.68 -8.17
N SER A 45 -11.44 -11.94 -7.16
CA SER A 45 -11.94 -12.00 -5.76
C SER A 45 -13.04 -11.00 -5.47
N VAL A 46 -13.35 -10.06 -6.37
CA VAL A 46 -14.27 -8.95 -6.10
C VAL A 46 -15.69 -9.42 -5.81
N GLU A 47 -16.21 -10.35 -6.61
CA GLU A 47 -17.57 -10.86 -6.42
C GLU A 47 -17.73 -11.55 -5.06
N GLU A 48 -16.73 -12.32 -4.64
CA GLU A 48 -16.70 -12.99 -3.34
C GLU A 48 -16.61 -11.98 -2.20
N ILE A 49 -15.78 -10.95 -2.32
CA ILE A 49 -15.69 -9.85 -1.33
C ILE A 49 -17.02 -9.15 -1.17
N VAL A 50 -17.67 -8.78 -2.27
CA VAL A 50 -18.96 -8.09 -2.24
C VAL A 50 -20.05 -8.97 -1.61
N GLU A 51 -20.06 -10.28 -1.91
CA GLU A 51 -21.00 -11.21 -1.29
C GLU A 51 -20.74 -11.37 0.20
N LEU A 52 -19.48 -11.49 0.63
CA LEU A 52 -19.11 -11.57 2.04
C LEU A 52 -19.55 -10.30 2.79
N VAL A 53 -19.35 -9.11 2.22
CA VAL A 53 -19.85 -7.84 2.80
C VAL A 53 -21.37 -7.88 2.99
N ARG A 54 -22.11 -8.45 2.02
CA ARG A 54 -23.58 -8.63 2.12
C ARG A 54 -23.95 -9.64 3.20
N GLU A 55 -23.26 -10.77 3.28
CA GLU A 55 -23.48 -11.80 4.31
C GLU A 55 -23.16 -11.30 5.72
N LEU A 56 -22.24 -10.36 5.84
CA LEU A 56 -21.93 -9.64 7.08
C LEU A 56 -22.98 -8.56 7.41
N ASP A 57 -24.06 -8.46 6.62
CA ASP A 57 -25.18 -7.53 6.83
C ASP A 57 -24.81 -6.04 6.72
N PHE A 58 -23.86 -5.71 5.81
CA PHE A 58 -23.57 -4.34 5.44
C PHE A 58 -24.39 -3.93 4.20
N PRO A 59 -25.18 -2.84 4.27
CA PRO A 59 -25.89 -2.36 3.08
C PRO A 59 -24.90 -1.89 2.01
N LEU A 60 -24.89 -2.51 0.83
CA LEU A 60 -23.95 -2.17 -0.25
C LEU A 60 -24.06 -0.70 -0.67
N SER A 61 -25.28 -0.12 -0.60
CA SER A 61 -25.52 1.30 -0.91
C SER A 61 -24.90 2.29 0.11
N LYS A 62 -24.35 1.80 1.22
CA LYS A 62 -23.69 2.59 2.26
C LYS A 62 -22.16 2.57 2.17
N CYS A 63 -21.63 1.92 1.14
CA CYS A 63 -20.22 2.06 0.79
C CYS A 63 -19.93 3.50 0.38
N LYS A 64 -19.14 4.22 1.17
CA LYS A 64 -18.83 5.62 0.89
C LYS A 64 -17.79 5.78 -0.21
N THR A 65 -16.77 4.97 -0.17
CA THR A 65 -15.68 4.99 -1.15
C THR A 65 -14.82 3.74 -1.04
N LEU A 66 -14.22 3.34 -2.15
CA LEU A 66 -13.02 2.48 -2.16
C LEU A 66 -11.80 3.36 -1.96
N VAL A 67 -10.83 2.89 -1.22
CA VAL A 67 -9.61 3.64 -0.93
C VAL A 67 -8.40 2.79 -1.31
N ALA A 68 -7.57 3.30 -2.22
CA ALA A 68 -6.34 2.61 -2.61
C ALA A 68 -5.15 3.10 -1.79
N THR A 69 -4.36 2.18 -1.24
CA THR A 69 -3.06 2.49 -0.62
C THR A 69 -2.06 2.94 -1.68
N HIS A 70 -2.02 2.23 -2.79
CA HIS A 70 -1.21 2.51 -3.99
C HIS A 70 -1.82 1.80 -5.21
N ALA A 71 -1.10 1.71 -6.33
CA ALA A 71 -1.68 1.25 -7.60
C ALA A 71 -1.25 -0.17 -8.01
N ASP A 72 -0.53 -0.91 -7.17
CA ASP A 72 -0.05 -2.24 -7.53
C ASP A 72 -1.19 -3.20 -7.85
N VAL A 73 -0.94 -4.12 -8.78
CA VAL A 73 -1.95 -5.01 -9.34
C VAL A 73 -2.67 -5.85 -8.30
N ASP A 74 -1.96 -6.31 -7.28
CA ASP A 74 -2.49 -7.11 -6.18
C ASP A 74 -3.29 -6.30 -5.14
N HIS A 75 -3.30 -4.97 -5.26
CA HIS A 75 -4.13 -4.05 -4.48
C HIS A 75 -5.28 -3.47 -5.28
N GLY A 76 -5.02 -3.17 -6.56
CA GLY A 76 -5.85 -2.30 -7.37
C GLY A 76 -6.54 -2.95 -8.56
N GLN A 77 -6.21 -4.19 -8.95
CA GLN A 77 -6.77 -4.81 -10.15
C GLN A 77 -8.31 -4.90 -10.13
N GLY A 78 -8.86 -5.20 -8.97
CA GLY A 78 -10.30 -5.32 -8.78
C GLY A 78 -11.06 -4.00 -8.63
N LEU A 79 -10.39 -2.83 -8.57
CA LEU A 79 -11.05 -1.55 -8.29
C LEU A 79 -12.11 -1.17 -9.31
N ALA A 80 -11.88 -1.45 -10.60
CA ALA A 80 -12.84 -1.13 -11.66
C ALA A 80 -14.15 -1.90 -11.47
N LEU A 81 -14.07 -3.21 -11.25
CA LEU A 81 -15.24 -4.06 -11.03
C LEU A 81 -15.94 -3.73 -9.71
N ALA A 82 -15.17 -3.58 -8.62
CA ALA A 82 -15.72 -3.24 -7.30
C ALA A 82 -16.46 -1.90 -7.32
N LYS A 83 -15.89 -0.87 -7.96
CA LYS A 83 -16.53 0.44 -8.12
C LYS A 83 -17.85 0.34 -8.86
N GLN A 84 -17.91 -0.48 -9.91
CA GLN A 84 -19.13 -0.72 -10.68
C GLN A 84 -20.20 -1.46 -9.85
N MET A 85 -19.81 -2.54 -9.16
CA MET A 85 -20.75 -3.38 -8.39
C MET A 85 -21.32 -2.64 -7.18
N LEU A 86 -20.48 -1.89 -6.47
CA LEU A 86 -20.86 -1.13 -5.27
C LEU A 86 -21.49 0.23 -5.61
N LYS A 87 -21.36 0.71 -6.85
CA LYS A 87 -21.82 2.04 -7.30
C LYS A 87 -21.30 3.16 -6.38
N THR A 88 -20.03 3.08 -6.05
CA THR A 88 -19.36 3.97 -5.10
C THR A 88 -18.26 4.78 -5.78
N THR A 89 -17.61 5.68 -5.06
CA THR A 89 -16.45 6.45 -5.51
C THR A 89 -15.14 5.69 -5.25
N LEU A 90 -14.07 6.12 -5.91
CA LEU A 90 -12.70 5.69 -5.66
C LEU A 90 -11.87 6.88 -5.18
N SER A 91 -11.16 6.69 -4.08
CA SER A 91 -10.20 7.64 -3.51
C SER A 91 -8.78 7.08 -3.66
N ALA A 92 -7.86 7.86 -4.24
CA ALA A 92 -6.47 7.46 -4.41
C ALA A 92 -5.52 8.67 -4.44
N HIS A 93 -4.24 8.42 -4.23
CA HIS A 93 -3.19 9.42 -4.40
C HIS A 93 -3.14 9.91 -5.86
N PRO A 94 -2.85 11.21 -6.15
CA PRO A 94 -2.81 11.73 -7.53
C PRO A 94 -1.91 10.97 -8.49
N LYS A 95 -0.80 10.39 -8.02
CA LYS A 95 0.08 9.57 -8.84
C LYS A 95 -0.52 8.19 -9.13
N ALA A 96 -1.07 7.52 -8.10
CA ALA A 96 -1.80 6.26 -8.28
C ALA A 96 -2.98 6.43 -9.23
N ALA A 97 -3.73 7.52 -9.11
CA ALA A 97 -4.85 7.85 -10.00
C ALA A 97 -4.47 7.87 -11.49
N LYS A 98 -3.27 8.36 -11.83
CA LYS A 98 -2.77 8.35 -13.21
C LYS A 98 -2.52 6.93 -13.73
N LEU A 99 -1.90 6.08 -12.91
CA LEU A 99 -1.61 4.68 -13.24
C LEU A 99 -2.91 3.89 -13.42
N LEU A 100 -3.84 4.05 -12.50
CA LEU A 100 -5.16 3.43 -12.53
C LEU A 100 -5.98 3.85 -13.76
N ALA A 101 -5.97 5.14 -14.11
CA ALA A 101 -6.69 5.66 -15.28
C ALA A 101 -6.13 5.16 -16.61
N THR A 102 -4.82 4.91 -16.68
CA THR A 102 -4.18 4.38 -17.90
C THR A 102 -4.14 2.86 -17.95
N GLY A 103 -4.26 2.18 -16.80
CA GLY A 103 -4.04 0.74 -16.68
C GLY A 103 -2.58 0.39 -16.98
N ASP A 104 -1.64 1.14 -16.40
CA ASP A 104 -0.19 0.97 -16.65
C ASP A 104 0.30 -0.33 -16.05
N LYS A 105 0.58 -1.31 -16.91
CA LYS A 105 0.97 -2.66 -16.47
C LYS A 105 2.38 -2.73 -15.87
N LEU A 106 3.29 -1.89 -16.33
CA LEU A 106 4.67 -1.91 -15.83
C LEU A 106 4.77 -1.29 -14.44
N GLN A 107 4.21 -0.09 -14.28
CA GLN A 107 4.29 0.64 -13.01
C GLN A 107 3.32 0.13 -11.93
N THR A 108 2.48 -0.83 -12.25
CA THR A 108 1.58 -1.50 -11.29
C THR A 108 1.96 -2.94 -11.01
N PHE A 109 3.13 -3.40 -11.47
CA PHE A 109 3.58 -4.79 -11.39
C PHE A 109 2.62 -5.82 -12.02
N ALA A 110 1.67 -5.39 -12.87
CA ALA A 110 0.84 -6.30 -13.64
C ALA A 110 1.64 -7.03 -14.74
N GLU A 111 2.81 -6.48 -15.12
CA GLU A 111 3.72 -7.09 -16.08
C GLU A 111 5.15 -7.11 -15.50
N ILE A 112 5.67 -8.31 -15.22
CA ILE A 112 7.04 -8.55 -14.75
C ILE A 112 7.63 -9.70 -15.57
N GLU A 113 8.31 -9.36 -16.66
CA GLU A 113 8.92 -10.32 -17.57
C GLU A 113 9.84 -11.33 -16.87
N ALA A 114 10.68 -10.86 -15.94
CA ALA A 114 11.62 -11.71 -15.20
C ALA A 114 10.94 -12.79 -14.33
N GLN A 115 9.67 -12.62 -14.03
CA GLN A 115 8.86 -13.54 -13.22
C GLN A 115 7.75 -14.22 -14.04
N ASN A 116 7.68 -13.94 -15.35
CA ASN A 116 6.62 -14.41 -16.25
C ASN A 116 5.21 -14.05 -15.71
N ILE A 117 5.08 -12.84 -15.16
CA ILE A 117 3.80 -12.29 -14.72
C ILE A 117 3.28 -11.38 -15.84
N HIS A 118 2.08 -11.69 -16.34
CA HIS A 118 1.38 -10.94 -17.39
C HIS A 118 -0.11 -10.87 -17.05
N LEU A 119 -0.46 -9.92 -16.19
CA LEU A 119 -1.83 -9.69 -15.75
C LEU A 119 -2.45 -8.51 -16.50
N GLU A 120 -3.76 -8.49 -16.58
CA GLU A 120 -4.47 -7.29 -17.00
C GLU A 120 -4.56 -6.29 -15.85
N MET A 121 -4.55 -5.00 -16.18
CA MET A 121 -4.81 -3.91 -15.25
C MET A 121 -5.98 -3.08 -15.77
N PRO A 122 -7.21 -3.37 -15.32
CA PRO A 122 -8.40 -2.67 -15.78
C PRO A 122 -8.33 -1.18 -15.43
N ARG A 123 -8.66 -0.33 -16.42
CA ARG A 123 -8.69 1.12 -16.22
C ARG A 123 -9.82 1.53 -15.31
N VAL A 124 -9.53 2.41 -14.37
CA VAL A 124 -10.54 2.99 -13.48
C VAL A 124 -10.23 4.45 -13.18
N GLU A 125 -11.25 5.30 -13.29
CA GLU A 125 -11.13 6.72 -12.91
C GLU A 125 -11.27 6.90 -11.41
N THR A 126 -10.37 7.68 -10.83
CA THR A 126 -10.40 8.12 -9.44
C THR A 126 -11.31 9.34 -9.31
N ASP A 127 -12.27 9.28 -8.40
CA ASP A 127 -13.22 10.37 -8.18
C ASP A 127 -12.71 11.40 -7.17
N ILE A 128 -11.94 10.94 -6.18
CA ILE A 128 -11.47 11.77 -5.07
C ILE A 128 -9.96 11.61 -4.95
N LEU A 129 -9.25 12.70 -5.18
CA LEU A 129 -7.80 12.71 -4.95
C LEU A 129 -7.52 12.97 -3.46
N ILE A 130 -6.74 12.09 -2.85
CA ILE A 130 -6.33 12.16 -1.44
C ILE A 130 -4.81 12.16 -1.33
N ASP A 131 -4.30 12.92 -0.37
CA ASP A 131 -2.86 13.05 -0.11
C ASP A 131 -2.64 13.38 1.38
N GLU A 132 -1.41 13.63 1.77
CA GLU A 132 -0.99 14.00 3.12
C GLU A 132 -1.96 14.98 3.79
N GLY A 133 -2.42 14.62 4.99
CA GLY A 133 -3.30 15.46 5.80
C GLY A 133 -4.78 15.44 5.39
N THR A 134 -5.16 14.76 4.31
CA THR A 134 -6.57 14.49 4.01
C THR A 134 -7.20 13.68 5.13
N VAL A 135 -8.48 13.90 5.42
CA VAL A 135 -9.24 13.09 6.39
C VAL A 135 -10.40 12.43 5.67
N ILE A 136 -10.45 11.09 5.75
CA ILE A 136 -11.59 10.31 5.27
C ILE A 136 -12.51 10.06 6.46
N GLU A 137 -13.79 10.42 6.31
CA GLU A 137 -14.79 10.24 7.37
C GLU A 137 -15.69 9.04 7.04
N VAL A 138 -15.92 8.18 8.05
CA VAL A 138 -16.84 7.03 7.98
C VAL A 138 -17.72 7.10 9.23
N GLY A 139 -18.97 7.54 9.09
CA GLY A 139 -19.80 7.88 10.25
C GLY A 139 -19.13 8.92 11.13
N GLY A 140 -18.88 8.59 12.38
CA GLY A 140 -18.12 9.44 13.32
C GLY A 140 -16.61 9.19 13.35
N LEU A 141 -16.11 8.20 12.59
CA LEU A 141 -14.70 7.87 12.54
C LEU A 141 -13.94 8.77 11.57
N LYS A 142 -12.66 9.01 11.88
CA LYS A 142 -11.74 9.78 11.04
C LYS A 142 -10.48 8.98 10.76
N LEU A 143 -10.18 8.83 9.48
CA LEU A 143 -8.93 8.26 9.01
C LEU A 143 -8.06 9.39 8.46
N GLU A 144 -6.94 9.66 9.12
CA GLU A 144 -5.92 10.59 8.63
C GLU A 144 -5.10 9.91 7.52
N VAL A 145 -4.98 10.55 6.39
CA VAL A 145 -4.14 10.08 5.28
C VAL A 145 -2.71 10.53 5.53
N TRP A 146 -1.80 9.57 5.54
CA TRP A 146 -0.36 9.79 5.61
C TRP A 146 0.27 9.41 4.27
N SER A 147 0.99 10.34 3.65
CA SER A 147 1.88 10.01 2.54
C SER A 147 3.10 9.28 3.08
N THR A 148 3.29 8.04 2.63
CA THR A 148 4.36 7.15 3.10
C THR A 148 5.09 6.51 1.91
N PRO A 149 5.70 7.34 1.04
CA PRO A 149 6.41 6.84 -0.12
C PRO A 149 7.63 6.00 0.29
N GLY A 150 8.04 5.11 -0.61
CA GLY A 150 9.19 4.25 -0.42
C GLY A 150 9.10 2.98 -1.23
N HIS A 151 8.08 2.15 -1.02
CA HIS A 151 7.72 1.04 -1.90
C HIS A 151 7.24 1.58 -3.24
N ALA A 152 6.21 2.41 -3.21
CA ALA A 152 5.74 3.19 -4.35
C ALA A 152 5.75 4.69 -4.00
N ASP A 153 5.94 5.54 -5.00
CA ASP A 153 5.94 7.01 -4.83
C ASP A 153 4.55 7.58 -4.56
N SER A 154 3.52 6.77 -4.75
CA SER A 154 2.10 7.07 -4.51
C SER A 154 1.55 6.45 -3.22
N GLN A 155 2.39 5.78 -2.42
CA GLN A 155 1.90 5.01 -1.29
C GLN A 155 1.36 5.87 -0.18
N LEU A 156 0.16 5.50 0.28
CA LEU A 156 -0.54 6.07 1.42
C LEU A 156 -0.68 5.05 2.55
N ALA A 157 -0.69 5.55 3.77
CA ALA A 157 -1.15 4.82 4.94
C ALA A 157 -2.31 5.58 5.59
N PHE A 158 -3.19 4.89 6.30
CA PHE A 158 -4.39 5.50 6.89
C PHE A 158 -4.38 5.29 8.38
N ARG A 159 -4.34 6.39 9.15
CA ARG A 159 -4.35 6.34 10.60
C ARG A 159 -5.76 6.51 11.15
N MET A 160 -6.17 5.59 12.02
CA MET A 160 -7.41 5.67 12.80
C MET A 160 -7.09 5.46 14.29
N GLY A 161 -6.94 6.55 15.04
CA GLY A 161 -6.55 6.48 16.44
C GLY A 161 -5.19 5.80 16.64
N GLU A 162 -5.18 4.65 17.32
CA GLU A 162 -3.98 3.83 17.57
C GLU A 162 -3.65 2.82 16.46
N LEU A 163 -4.49 2.74 15.41
CA LEU A 163 -4.34 1.85 14.28
C LEU A 163 -3.71 2.57 13.09
N LEU A 164 -2.87 1.89 12.34
CA LEU A 164 -2.36 2.32 11.04
C LEU A 164 -2.52 1.21 10.01
N PHE A 165 -3.35 1.44 9.00
CA PHE A 165 -3.36 0.63 7.79
C PHE A 165 -2.11 1.02 7.01
N SER A 166 -1.08 0.18 7.11
CA SER A 166 0.27 0.57 6.74
C SER A 166 0.62 0.32 5.28
N GLY A 167 -0.30 -0.28 4.50
CA GLY A 167 0.04 -0.66 3.13
C GLY A 167 1.27 -1.56 3.12
N ASP A 168 2.17 -1.32 2.19
CA ASP A 168 3.40 -2.07 1.97
C ASP A 168 4.64 -1.47 2.64
N ASN A 169 4.41 -0.65 3.69
CA ASN A 169 5.53 -0.05 4.42
C ASN A 169 6.32 -1.06 5.25
N ILE A 170 5.64 -1.96 5.95
CA ILE A 170 6.29 -2.86 6.90
C ILE A 170 5.40 -4.05 7.23
N TYR A 171 5.97 -5.23 7.31
CA TYR A 171 5.31 -6.47 7.67
C TYR A 171 5.80 -6.99 9.03
N ARG A 172 5.13 -8.01 9.57
CA ARG A 172 5.36 -8.49 10.93
C ARG A 172 6.79 -8.95 11.22
N ASP A 173 7.47 -9.50 10.22
CA ASP A 173 8.86 -9.97 10.33
C ASP A 173 9.92 -8.90 10.14
N GLY A 174 9.49 -7.65 9.88
CA GLY A 174 10.36 -6.53 9.56
C GLY A 174 10.76 -6.46 8.08
N SER A 175 10.21 -7.31 7.21
CA SER A 175 10.31 -7.10 5.77
C SER A 175 9.44 -5.93 5.32
N VAL A 176 9.69 -5.45 4.13
CA VAL A 176 9.03 -4.28 3.53
C VAL A 176 8.54 -4.65 2.13
N GLY A 177 7.68 -3.84 1.55
CA GLY A 177 7.25 -3.97 0.17
C GLY A 177 8.43 -4.03 -0.80
N ALA A 178 8.23 -4.59 -1.97
CA ALA A 178 9.28 -4.73 -3.00
C ALA A 178 9.92 -3.37 -3.30
N ILE A 179 11.23 -3.39 -3.57
CA ILE A 179 11.98 -2.19 -3.91
C ILE A 179 12.44 -2.35 -5.35
N ASP A 180 11.89 -1.55 -6.25
CA ASP A 180 12.21 -1.53 -7.66
C ASP A 180 12.20 -0.08 -8.18
N ALA A 181 13.33 0.36 -8.74
CA ALA A 181 13.47 1.73 -9.24
C ALA A 181 12.52 2.05 -10.42
N HIS A 182 12.18 1.06 -11.26
CA HIS A 182 11.25 1.26 -12.38
C HIS A 182 9.80 1.46 -11.91
N HIS A 183 9.49 0.98 -10.71
CA HIS A 183 8.20 1.15 -10.06
C HIS A 183 8.08 2.45 -9.24
N GLY A 184 9.16 3.23 -9.16
CA GLY A 184 9.18 4.48 -8.37
C GLY A 184 9.52 4.27 -6.89
N SER A 185 10.14 3.14 -6.53
CA SER A 185 10.65 2.92 -5.18
C SER A 185 11.81 3.87 -4.89
N ASP A 186 11.87 4.34 -3.64
CA ASP A 186 12.88 5.28 -3.14
C ASP A 186 13.28 4.90 -1.71
N ILE A 187 14.48 4.33 -1.54
CA ILE A 187 14.95 3.88 -0.23
C ILE A 187 15.05 5.02 0.79
N PRO A 188 15.60 6.21 0.47
CA PRO A 188 15.56 7.36 1.37
C PRO A 188 14.15 7.76 1.81
N ALA A 189 13.18 7.76 0.89
CA ALA A 189 11.78 8.03 1.24
C ALA A 189 11.21 6.94 2.15
N PHE A 190 11.50 5.67 1.85
CA PHE A 190 11.09 4.54 2.67
C PHE A 190 11.60 4.66 4.12
N ILE A 191 12.88 5.00 4.29
CA ILE A 191 13.46 5.24 5.62
C ILE A 191 12.70 6.35 6.35
N ARG A 192 12.40 7.47 5.69
CA ARG A 192 11.62 8.57 6.30
C ARG A 192 10.22 8.13 6.70
N SER A 193 9.54 7.36 5.85
CA SER A 193 8.21 6.80 6.13
C SER A 193 8.23 5.87 7.35
N LEU A 194 9.20 4.96 7.42
CA LEU A 194 9.38 4.07 8.58
C LEU A 194 9.75 4.83 9.86
N GLN A 195 10.58 5.88 9.77
CA GLN A 195 10.89 6.76 10.90
C GLN A 195 9.63 7.48 11.42
N ARG A 196 8.76 7.95 10.51
CA ARG A 196 7.47 8.55 10.89
C ARG A 196 6.61 7.53 11.66
N ILE A 197 6.45 6.33 11.14
CA ILE A 197 5.69 5.25 11.80
C ILE A 197 6.30 4.94 13.16
N ARG A 198 7.62 4.78 13.23
CA ARG A 198 8.37 4.48 14.46
C ARG A 198 8.18 5.53 15.54
N ASN A 199 8.17 6.81 15.16
CA ASN A 199 8.07 7.94 16.10
C ASN A 199 6.61 8.30 16.48
N SER A 200 5.63 7.69 15.82
CA SER A 200 4.21 7.93 16.11
C SER A 200 3.74 7.21 17.38
N ASP A 201 2.57 7.59 17.88
CA ASP A 201 1.86 6.94 18.97
C ASP A 201 0.95 5.78 18.52
N VAL A 202 0.99 5.41 17.24
CA VAL A 202 0.33 4.21 16.70
C VAL A 202 0.79 2.97 17.47
N LYS A 203 -0.14 2.08 17.76
CA LYS A 203 0.13 0.84 18.50
C LYS A 203 0.01 -0.42 17.66
N TRP A 204 -0.84 -0.38 16.63
CA TRP A 204 -1.11 -1.52 15.78
C TRP A 204 -0.88 -1.19 14.32
N LEU A 205 -0.24 -2.12 13.62
CA LEU A 205 0.01 -2.04 12.18
C LEU A 205 -0.84 -3.09 11.49
N LEU A 206 -1.60 -2.63 10.50
CA LEU A 206 -2.50 -3.40 9.66
C LEU A 206 -1.91 -3.36 8.24
N PRO A 207 -0.97 -4.28 7.93
CA PRO A 207 -0.28 -4.28 6.64
C PRO A 207 -1.15 -4.88 5.55
N SER A 208 -0.81 -4.61 4.30
CA SER A 208 -1.49 -5.24 3.18
C SER A 208 -1.07 -6.70 2.97
N HIS A 209 0.05 -7.14 3.57
CA HIS A 209 0.48 -8.54 3.52
C HIS A 209 0.85 -9.09 4.89
N GLY A 210 0.45 -10.34 5.12
CA GLY A 210 0.69 -11.02 6.38
C GLY A 210 -0.23 -10.56 7.52
N PRO A 211 0.02 -11.00 8.74
CA PRO A 211 -0.89 -10.77 9.87
C PRO A 211 -0.77 -9.36 10.43
N ILE A 212 -1.87 -8.87 10.99
CA ILE A 212 -1.90 -7.68 11.85
C ILE A 212 -0.97 -7.90 13.05
N PHE A 213 -0.24 -6.87 13.44
CA PHE A 213 0.72 -6.97 14.53
C PHE A 213 0.85 -5.68 15.34
N ARG A 214 1.36 -5.84 16.57
CA ARG A 214 1.65 -4.72 17.43
C ARG A 214 2.96 -4.05 16.99
N LYS A 215 2.95 -2.72 16.89
CA LYS A 215 4.14 -1.95 16.55
C LYS A 215 5.25 -2.16 17.58
N GLU A 216 6.43 -2.54 17.11
CA GLU A 216 7.65 -2.70 17.89
C GLU A 216 8.75 -1.79 17.34
N ASN A 217 9.13 -0.76 18.11
CA ASN A 217 10.15 0.19 17.67
C ASN A 217 11.50 -0.49 17.37
N ALA A 218 11.88 -1.49 18.16
CA ALA A 218 13.13 -2.22 17.92
C ALA A 218 13.14 -2.97 16.57
N MET A 219 12.00 -3.46 16.10
CA MET A 219 11.88 -4.06 14.76
C MET A 219 12.05 -2.98 13.66
N LEU A 220 11.34 -1.87 13.82
CA LEU A 220 11.44 -0.74 12.88
C LEU A 220 12.87 -0.18 12.80
N ASP A 221 13.54 -0.05 13.96
CA ASP A 221 14.94 0.42 14.01
C ASP A 221 15.86 -0.53 13.22
N ARG A 222 15.75 -1.85 13.39
CA ARG A 222 16.52 -2.84 12.60
C ARG A 222 16.20 -2.79 11.11
N THR A 223 14.93 -2.58 10.74
CA THR A 223 14.55 -2.46 9.33
C THR A 223 15.12 -1.19 8.70
N ILE A 224 15.05 -0.06 9.41
CA ILE A 224 15.67 1.20 8.96
C ILE A 224 17.17 1.04 8.77
N GLU A 225 17.87 0.45 9.75
CA GLU A 225 19.32 0.18 9.66
C GLU A 225 19.66 -0.71 8.45
N ARG A 226 18.86 -1.75 8.20
CA ARG A 226 19.03 -2.60 7.01
C ARG A 226 18.87 -1.82 5.72
N LEU A 227 17.83 -0.98 5.60
CA LEU A 227 17.62 -0.14 4.42
C LEU A 227 18.74 0.89 4.23
N GLN A 228 19.27 1.48 5.30
CA GLN A 228 20.45 2.33 5.24
C GLN A 228 21.67 1.59 4.70
N GLY A 229 21.84 0.31 5.08
CA GLY A 229 22.88 -0.54 4.53
C GLY A 229 22.76 -0.73 3.01
N TYR A 230 21.55 -0.78 2.47
CA TYR A 230 21.33 -0.95 1.02
C TYR A 230 21.76 0.26 0.20
N LEU A 231 21.74 1.46 0.76
CA LEU A 231 22.26 2.66 0.08
C LEU A 231 23.75 2.59 -0.25
N HIS A 232 24.50 1.73 0.46
CA HIS A 232 25.94 1.56 0.27
C HIS A 232 26.31 0.27 -0.47
N MET A 233 25.35 -0.45 -1.01
CA MET A 233 25.57 -1.70 -1.74
C MET A 233 25.53 -1.46 -3.25
N ALA A 234 26.62 -0.91 -3.79
CA ALA A 234 26.77 -0.60 -5.21
C ALA A 234 26.50 -1.81 -6.14
N ASP A 235 26.74 -3.03 -5.67
CA ASP A 235 26.53 -4.27 -6.43
C ASP A 235 25.09 -4.76 -6.41
N PHE A 236 24.18 -4.08 -5.73
CA PHE A 236 22.81 -4.54 -5.56
C PHE A 236 21.89 -4.16 -6.74
N GLY A 237 22.48 -4.04 -7.89
CA GLY A 237 21.79 -4.04 -9.22
C GLY A 237 20.56 -3.23 -9.27
N THR A 238 19.55 -3.10 -9.25
CA THR A 238 18.35 -2.33 -9.57
C THR A 238 17.61 -1.78 -8.36
N CYS A 239 18.00 -2.10 -7.16
CA CYS A 239 17.21 -1.80 -5.97
C CYS A 239 17.60 -0.48 -5.29
N ALA A 240 18.77 0.05 -5.55
CA ALA A 240 19.21 1.33 -5.01
C ALA A 240 19.05 2.42 -6.08
N ILE A 241 18.33 3.46 -5.75
CA ILE A 241 18.12 4.64 -6.61
C ILE A 241 19.31 5.59 -6.45
N ASP A 242 19.92 5.56 -5.28
CA ASP A 242 21.06 6.40 -4.89
C ASP A 242 22.32 5.54 -4.73
N TRP A 243 23.38 5.92 -5.41
CA TRP A 243 24.67 5.20 -5.47
C TRP A 243 25.80 6.09 -4.99
N PRO A 244 25.88 6.44 -3.70
CA PRO A 244 26.84 7.44 -3.20
C PRO A 244 28.30 7.17 -3.56
N LEU A 245 28.69 5.89 -3.66
CA LEU A 245 30.05 5.52 -4.05
C LEU A 245 30.32 5.76 -5.54
N MET A 246 29.32 5.59 -6.39
CA MET A 246 29.43 5.88 -7.82
C MET A 246 29.48 7.38 -8.06
N ASP A 247 28.61 8.14 -7.39
CA ASP A 247 28.59 9.59 -7.46
C ASP A 247 29.94 10.18 -7.02
N GLN A 248 30.48 9.70 -5.89
CA GLN A 248 31.79 10.12 -5.41
C GLN A 248 32.91 9.79 -6.43
N TRP A 249 32.84 8.61 -7.03
CA TRP A 249 33.81 8.19 -8.03
C TRP A 249 33.73 9.00 -9.31
N GLU A 250 32.54 9.32 -9.77
CA GLU A 250 32.33 10.20 -10.92
C GLU A 250 32.82 11.63 -10.66
N GLU A 251 32.59 12.16 -9.45
CA GLU A 251 33.15 13.45 -9.02
C GLU A 251 34.68 13.44 -9.00
N GLU A 252 35.27 12.39 -8.46
CA GLU A 252 36.76 12.24 -8.42
C GLU A 252 37.35 12.18 -9.84
N ILE A 253 36.69 11.49 -10.78
CA ILE A 253 37.11 11.47 -12.19
C ILE A 253 36.94 12.84 -12.82
N ALA A 254 35.85 13.54 -12.58
CA ALA A 254 35.61 14.88 -13.13
C ALA A 254 36.64 15.91 -12.60
N GLU A 255 37.15 15.73 -11.38
CA GLU A 255 38.20 16.52 -10.78
C GLU A 255 39.63 16.11 -11.24
N GLY A 256 39.71 15.09 -12.11
CA GLY A 256 41.00 14.58 -12.62
C GLY A 256 41.78 13.75 -11.64
N LYS A 257 41.15 13.24 -10.60
CA LYS A 257 41.73 12.27 -9.66
C LYS A 257 41.66 10.88 -10.28
N MET A 258 42.82 10.20 -10.30
CA MET A 258 42.84 8.79 -10.73
C MET A 258 42.31 7.92 -9.59
N PRO A 259 41.39 6.96 -9.85
CA PRO A 259 40.94 6.02 -8.85
C PRO A 259 42.17 5.25 -8.29
N SER A 260 42.27 5.21 -6.97
CA SER A 260 43.34 4.53 -6.23
C SER A 260 43.09 3.03 -6.17
#